data_6efc8625e8ee9de0116c54d875e58b3b
#
_entry.id   6efc8625e8ee9de0116c54d875e58b3b
#
_cell.length_a   1.000
_cell.length_b   1.000
_cell.length_c   1.000
_cell.angle_alpha   90.00
_cell.angle_beta   90.00
_cell.angle_gamma   90.00
#
_symmetry.space_group_name_H-M   'P 1'
#
loop_
_entity.id
_entity.type
_entity.pdbx_description
1 polymer ?
#
loop_
_entity_poly.entity_id
_entity_poly.type
_entity_poly.pdbx_seq_one_letter_code
_entity_poly.pdbx_strand_id
1 'polypeptide(L)'
;MAPLSPLRYPGGKDRTYKYVQHLVQQNNIKTYIEPFAGGAAVAIRLLLNGDVQKIIINDIDPGIYSLWNTIITNPIELIQMIEETPITVEEWANQKELYAQGTEIGELRLAFATLFLNRTCFSGIIKAGMLGGKSQERRTLDCRFNKEGIIKRINKIYSYRNQIKVYNLDAKIFIKNVIQKTRYSLTFFDPPYYIKGPDLYTNFYTHQDHVELAKIIKCLMKDRYWILTYDIAEQIENLYNRFEYKRYSLNYSIATPTEGQEFIFFSKKIEIGQIEDYLNLCNPTS
;
A
#
# COMPACT_ATOMS: atom_id res chain seq x y z
N MET A 1 12.85 6.87 9.72
CA MET A 1 12.31 8.05 8.99
C MET A 1 10.84 8.27 9.38
N ALA A 2 10.36 9.52 9.41
CA ALA A 2 8.94 9.79 9.68
C ALA A 2 8.05 9.28 8.51
N PRO A 3 6.87 8.72 8.80
CA PRO A 3 5.94 8.27 7.76
C PRO A 3 5.37 9.47 7.00
N LEU A 4 5.34 9.38 5.67
CA LEU A 4 4.82 10.43 4.78
C LEU A 4 3.37 10.16 4.35
N SER A 5 2.92 8.90 4.38
CA SER A 5 1.52 8.54 4.13
C SER A 5 0.63 8.93 5.32
N PRO A 6 -0.61 9.41 5.07
CA PRO A 6 -1.60 9.62 6.13
C PRO A 6 -2.14 8.29 6.68
N LEU A 7 -2.05 7.21 5.92
CA LEU A 7 -2.46 5.87 6.32
C LEU A 7 -1.36 5.12 7.10
N ARG A 8 -1.80 4.18 7.91
CA ARG A 8 -0.98 3.14 8.52
C ARG A 8 -1.34 1.82 7.86
N TYR A 9 -0.37 1.15 7.28
CA TYR A 9 -0.66 -0.10 6.59
C TYR A 9 0.20 -1.22 7.17
N PRO A 10 -0.39 -2.34 7.61
CA PRO A 10 0.37 -3.49 8.10
C PRO A 10 1.20 -4.05 6.94
N GLY A 11 2.45 -4.41 7.20
CA GLY A 11 3.37 -4.85 6.13
C GLY A 11 3.82 -3.73 5.19
N GLY A 12 3.54 -2.44 5.52
CA GLY A 12 3.88 -1.31 4.65
C GLY A 12 5.34 -1.31 4.23
N LYS A 13 5.57 -1.24 2.93
CA LYS A 13 6.89 -1.36 2.27
C LYS A 13 7.79 -0.14 2.44
N ASP A 14 7.51 0.76 3.39
CA ASP A 14 8.38 1.93 3.65
C ASP A 14 9.86 1.53 3.94
N ARG A 15 10.07 0.33 4.45
CA ARG A 15 11.42 -0.23 4.70
C ARG A 15 12.15 -0.62 3.40
N THR A 16 11.42 -0.96 2.36
CA THR A 16 12.02 -1.27 1.05
C THR A 16 12.29 -0.02 0.22
N TYR A 17 11.88 1.18 0.71
CA TYR A 17 12.02 2.44 -0.02
C TYR A 17 13.44 2.66 -0.55
N LYS A 18 14.47 2.45 0.27
CA LYS A 18 15.86 2.67 -0.14
C LYS A 18 16.26 1.79 -1.31
N TYR A 19 15.84 0.54 -1.31
CA TYR A 19 16.08 -0.36 -2.42
C TYR A 19 15.27 0.04 -3.67
N VAL A 20 14.01 0.39 -3.51
CA VAL A 20 13.19 0.86 -4.63
C VAL A 20 13.74 2.17 -5.21
N GLN A 21 14.24 3.09 -4.37
CA GLN A 21 14.94 4.31 -4.80
C GLN A 21 16.16 3.97 -5.66
N HIS A 22 16.98 3.00 -5.22
CA HIS A 22 18.12 2.51 -6.00
C HIS A 22 17.68 1.96 -7.37
N LEU A 23 16.65 1.11 -7.40
CA LEU A 23 16.10 0.56 -8.64
C LEU A 23 15.59 1.64 -9.59
N VAL A 24 14.93 2.67 -9.06
CA VAL A 24 14.43 3.82 -9.83
C VAL A 24 15.60 4.57 -10.50
N GLN A 25 16.66 4.82 -9.76
CA GLN A 25 17.87 5.52 -10.26
C GLN A 25 18.62 4.67 -11.27
N GLN A 26 18.92 3.42 -10.93
CA GLN A 26 19.68 2.47 -11.76
C GLN A 26 19.03 2.24 -13.13
N ASN A 27 17.69 2.18 -13.16
CA ASN A 27 16.91 1.88 -14.37
C ASN A 27 16.34 3.14 -15.06
N ASN A 28 16.75 4.35 -14.67
CA ASN A 28 16.29 5.62 -15.24
C ASN A 28 14.75 5.77 -15.28
N ILE A 29 14.09 5.36 -14.22
CA ILE A 29 12.62 5.37 -14.09
C ILE A 29 12.13 6.81 -13.86
N LYS A 30 11.04 7.18 -14.54
CA LYS A 30 10.37 8.48 -14.39
C LYS A 30 9.01 8.40 -13.72
N THR A 31 8.36 7.24 -13.83
CA THR A 31 7.02 6.99 -13.27
C THR A 31 7.06 5.74 -12.40
N TYR A 32 6.55 5.84 -11.19
CA TYR A 32 6.43 4.69 -10.29
C TYR A 32 4.95 4.29 -10.14
N ILE A 33 4.68 2.99 -10.11
CA ILE A 33 3.32 2.45 -10.17
C ILE A 33 3.11 1.41 -9.08
N GLU A 34 2.03 1.55 -8.29
CA GLU A 34 1.55 0.56 -7.33
C GLU A 34 0.13 0.09 -7.69
N PRO A 35 -0.04 -1.15 -8.20
CA PRO A 35 -1.36 -1.73 -8.50
C PRO A 35 -2.19 -2.08 -7.25
N PHE A 36 -1.54 -2.23 -6.11
CA PHE A 36 -2.09 -2.54 -4.78
C PHE A 36 -1.55 -1.51 -3.80
N ALA A 37 -2.09 -0.30 -3.88
CA ALA A 37 -1.45 0.85 -3.24
C ALA A 37 -1.57 0.85 -1.73
N GLY A 38 -2.73 0.44 -1.17
CA GLY A 38 -2.97 0.53 0.26
C GLY A 38 -2.54 1.89 0.81
N GLY A 39 -1.52 1.88 1.65
CA GLY A 39 -0.93 3.09 2.23
C GLY A 39 -0.01 3.89 1.30
N ALA A 40 0.33 3.41 0.11
CA ALA A 40 1.19 4.04 -0.90
C ALA A 40 2.49 4.68 -0.34
N ALA A 41 3.07 4.09 0.70
CA ALA A 41 4.15 4.73 1.44
C ALA A 41 5.41 4.93 0.60
N VAL A 42 5.75 3.96 -0.25
CA VAL A 42 6.92 4.03 -1.15
C VAL A 42 6.64 5.02 -2.26
N ALA A 43 5.46 4.96 -2.91
CA ALA A 43 5.07 5.86 -3.98
C ALA A 43 5.13 7.33 -3.53
N ILE A 44 4.50 7.65 -2.40
CA ILE A 44 4.49 9.00 -1.85
C ILE A 44 5.91 9.46 -1.50
N ARG A 45 6.73 8.59 -0.90
CA ARG A 45 8.11 8.96 -0.54
C ARG A 45 8.96 9.24 -1.77
N LEU A 46 8.91 8.39 -2.79
CA LEU A 46 9.64 8.60 -4.04
C LEU A 46 9.26 9.92 -4.72
N LEU A 47 7.96 10.24 -4.74
CA LEU A 47 7.49 11.48 -5.34
C LEU A 47 7.94 12.71 -4.54
N LEU A 48 7.73 12.71 -3.22
CA LEU A 48 8.03 13.88 -2.38
C LEU A 48 9.54 14.15 -2.24
N ASN A 49 10.38 13.14 -2.44
CA ASN A 49 11.84 13.28 -2.48
C ASN A 49 12.36 13.63 -3.89
N GLY A 50 11.51 13.64 -4.91
CA GLY A 50 11.92 13.94 -6.29
C GLY A 50 12.62 12.78 -7.01
N ASP A 51 12.56 11.56 -6.46
CA ASP A 51 13.17 10.38 -7.09
C ASP A 51 12.45 10.01 -8.40
N VAL A 52 11.15 10.29 -8.49
CA VAL A 52 10.32 10.12 -9.69
C VAL A 52 9.53 11.38 -10.00
N GLN A 53 9.17 11.57 -11.27
CA GLN A 53 8.39 12.72 -11.73
C GLN A 53 6.89 12.52 -11.50
N LYS A 54 6.42 11.26 -11.43
CA LYS A 54 5.02 10.91 -11.35
C LYS A 54 4.82 9.58 -10.65
N ILE A 55 3.70 9.48 -9.93
CA ILE A 55 3.22 8.21 -9.41
C ILE A 55 1.82 7.89 -9.94
N ILE A 56 1.56 6.60 -10.10
CA ILE A 56 0.25 6.06 -10.47
C ILE A 56 -0.08 4.98 -9.45
N ILE A 57 -1.14 5.19 -8.69
CA ILE A 57 -1.58 4.26 -7.65
C ILE A 57 -2.95 3.73 -7.97
N ASN A 58 -3.17 2.46 -7.68
CA ASN A 58 -4.44 1.79 -7.86
C ASN A 58 -4.76 0.95 -6.64
N ASP A 59 -6.01 0.92 -6.23
CA ASP A 59 -6.48 -0.04 -5.26
C ASP A 59 -7.91 -0.47 -5.62
N ILE A 60 -8.20 -1.76 -5.45
CA ILE A 60 -9.55 -2.30 -5.68
C ILE A 60 -10.51 -1.90 -4.56
N ASP A 61 -10.01 -1.63 -3.35
CA ASP A 61 -10.80 -1.19 -2.21
C ASP A 61 -11.34 0.23 -2.45
N PRO A 62 -12.67 0.40 -2.53
CA PRO A 62 -13.26 1.71 -2.80
C PRO A 62 -12.98 2.74 -1.71
N GLY A 63 -12.79 2.31 -0.46
CA GLY A 63 -12.43 3.21 0.64
C GLY A 63 -11.01 3.76 0.49
N ILE A 64 -10.05 2.90 0.16
CA ILE A 64 -8.67 3.32 -0.12
C ILE A 64 -8.62 4.24 -1.34
N TYR A 65 -9.31 3.87 -2.41
CA TYR A 65 -9.44 4.73 -3.59
C TYR A 65 -10.04 6.10 -3.24
N SER A 66 -11.20 6.10 -2.55
CA SER A 66 -11.89 7.33 -2.17
C SER A 66 -11.00 8.26 -1.37
N LEU A 67 -10.22 7.71 -0.43
CA LEU A 67 -9.30 8.52 0.37
C LEU A 67 -8.20 9.15 -0.49
N TRP A 68 -7.52 8.37 -1.34
CA TRP A 68 -6.47 8.90 -2.19
C TRP A 68 -7.01 9.90 -3.22
N ASN A 69 -8.18 9.62 -3.81
CA ASN A 69 -8.82 10.52 -4.76
C ASN A 69 -9.25 11.83 -4.08
N THR A 70 -9.89 11.77 -2.91
CA THR A 70 -10.28 12.96 -2.15
C THR A 70 -9.07 13.81 -1.75
N ILE A 71 -7.95 13.20 -1.34
CA ILE A 71 -6.72 13.93 -1.01
C ILE A 71 -6.24 14.78 -2.20
N ILE A 72 -6.35 14.29 -3.43
CA ILE A 72 -5.84 15.01 -4.61
C ILE A 72 -6.89 15.90 -5.30
N THR A 73 -8.18 15.75 -4.99
CA THR A 73 -9.27 16.51 -5.64
C THR A 73 -9.98 17.47 -4.69
N ASN A 74 -10.30 17.04 -3.47
CA ASN A 74 -11.08 17.83 -2.50
C ASN A 74 -10.55 17.71 -1.07
N PRO A 75 -9.29 18.12 -0.78
CA PRO A 75 -8.69 17.99 0.54
C PRO A 75 -9.31 18.89 1.60
N ILE A 76 -9.91 20.03 1.22
CA ILE A 76 -10.40 21.04 2.17
C ILE A 76 -11.51 20.45 3.05
N GLU A 77 -12.53 19.86 2.44
CA GLU A 77 -13.65 19.25 3.17
C GLU A 77 -13.18 18.04 4.00
N LEU A 78 -12.25 17.24 3.47
CA LEU A 78 -11.65 16.13 4.24
C LEU A 78 -10.91 16.65 5.49
N ILE A 79 -10.14 17.74 5.35
CA ILE A 79 -9.42 18.36 6.46
C ILE A 79 -10.41 18.90 7.51
N GLN A 80 -11.47 19.57 7.09
CA GLN A 80 -12.52 20.04 7.97
C GLN A 80 -13.13 18.90 8.78
N MET A 81 -13.48 17.76 8.13
CA MET A 81 -13.96 16.58 8.85
C MET A 81 -12.95 16.05 9.86
N ILE A 82 -11.64 16.04 9.54
CA ILE A 82 -10.59 15.63 10.46
C ILE A 82 -10.54 16.56 11.69
N GLU A 83 -10.66 17.86 11.49
CA GLU A 83 -10.59 18.87 12.57
C GLU A 83 -11.81 18.81 13.49
N GLU A 84 -13.00 18.71 12.92
CA GLU A 84 -14.26 18.84 13.66
C GLU A 84 -14.68 17.52 14.34
N THR A 85 -14.37 16.36 13.76
CA THR A 85 -14.84 15.06 14.27
C THR A 85 -14.13 14.68 15.59
N PRO A 86 -14.86 14.39 16.67
CA PRO A 86 -14.27 13.90 17.90
C PRO A 86 -13.79 12.45 17.76
N ILE A 87 -12.73 12.10 18.49
CA ILE A 87 -12.19 10.73 18.46
C ILE A 87 -12.74 9.97 19.68
N THR A 88 -13.96 9.46 19.55
CA THR A 88 -14.68 8.76 20.62
C THR A 88 -15.07 7.34 20.20
N VAL A 89 -15.47 6.52 21.17
CA VAL A 89 -15.98 5.15 20.92
C VAL A 89 -17.28 5.18 20.11
N GLU A 90 -18.15 6.14 20.39
CA GLU A 90 -19.40 6.35 19.66
C GLU A 90 -19.11 6.71 18.20
N GLU A 91 -18.20 7.65 17.98
CA GLU A 91 -17.83 8.05 16.63
C GLU A 91 -17.15 6.91 15.87
N TRP A 92 -16.34 6.10 16.56
CA TRP A 92 -15.76 4.89 15.95
C TRP A 92 -16.83 3.94 15.43
N ALA A 93 -17.92 3.72 16.23
CA ALA A 93 -19.03 2.87 15.83
C ALA A 93 -19.79 3.47 14.63
N ASN A 94 -20.05 4.78 14.65
CA ASN A 94 -20.66 5.52 13.55
C ASN A 94 -19.83 5.40 12.26
N GLN A 95 -18.53 5.64 12.31
CA GLN A 95 -17.67 5.54 11.15
C GLN A 95 -17.56 4.10 10.61
N LYS A 96 -17.70 3.10 11.48
CA LYS A 96 -17.73 1.70 11.07
C LYS A 96 -19.01 1.33 10.31
N GLU A 97 -20.15 1.85 10.73
CA GLU A 97 -21.43 1.71 10.02
C GLU A 97 -21.39 2.43 8.66
N LEU A 98 -20.89 3.65 8.63
CA LEU A 98 -20.70 4.41 7.39
C LEU A 98 -19.79 3.65 6.41
N TYR A 99 -18.64 3.19 6.88
CA TYR A 99 -17.73 2.42 6.03
C TYR A 99 -18.38 1.14 5.46
N ALA A 100 -19.25 0.47 6.22
CA ALA A 100 -19.94 -0.74 5.77
C ALA A 100 -20.95 -0.47 4.63
N GLN A 101 -21.46 0.76 4.50
CA GLN A 101 -22.34 1.17 3.40
C GLN A 101 -21.57 1.38 2.09
N GLY A 102 -20.24 1.43 2.15
CA GLY A 102 -19.40 1.54 0.97
C GLY A 102 -19.63 2.83 0.19
N THR A 103 -19.71 2.71 -1.13
CA THR A 103 -19.85 3.88 -2.05
C THR A 103 -21.20 4.60 -1.95
N GLU A 104 -22.19 4.03 -1.30
CA GLU A 104 -23.55 4.62 -1.16
C GLU A 104 -23.53 5.93 -0.35
N ILE A 105 -22.59 6.08 0.59
CA ILE A 105 -22.47 7.29 1.41
C ILE A 105 -21.77 8.46 0.71
N GLY A 106 -21.29 8.27 -0.51
CA GLY A 106 -20.50 9.24 -1.27
C GLY A 106 -19.01 9.21 -0.94
N GLU A 107 -18.21 9.66 -1.89
CA GLU A 107 -16.74 9.51 -1.87
C GLU A 107 -16.08 10.17 -0.65
N LEU A 108 -16.45 11.42 -0.34
CA LEU A 108 -15.85 12.16 0.78
C LEU A 108 -16.08 11.48 2.14
N ARG A 109 -17.32 11.03 2.39
CA ARG A 109 -17.64 10.34 3.65
C ARG A 109 -16.93 9.00 3.75
N LEU A 110 -16.87 8.25 2.65
CA LEU A 110 -16.14 7.00 2.60
C LEU A 110 -14.63 7.20 2.80
N ALA A 111 -14.06 8.24 2.20
CA ALA A 111 -12.67 8.64 2.40
C ALA A 111 -12.37 8.93 3.87
N PHE A 112 -13.22 9.73 4.52
CA PHE A 112 -13.07 10.05 5.94
C PHE A 112 -13.22 8.82 6.83
N ALA A 113 -14.26 8.01 6.63
CA ALA A 113 -14.48 6.77 7.39
C ALA A 113 -13.28 5.82 7.27
N THR A 114 -12.72 5.69 6.05
CA THR A 114 -11.51 4.89 5.80
C THR A 114 -10.32 5.41 6.59
N LEU A 115 -10.05 6.71 6.54
CA LEU A 115 -8.95 7.34 7.29
C LEU A 115 -9.16 7.17 8.80
N PHE A 116 -10.37 7.46 9.28
CA PHE A 116 -10.71 7.39 10.70
C PHE A 116 -10.48 5.97 11.25
N LEU A 117 -11.06 4.97 10.61
CA LEU A 117 -10.91 3.57 11.02
C LEU A 117 -9.46 3.08 10.90
N ASN A 118 -8.78 3.42 9.82
CA ASN A 118 -7.36 3.07 9.66
C ASN A 118 -6.50 3.62 10.79
N ARG A 119 -6.81 4.80 11.31
CA ARG A 119 -6.05 5.45 12.39
C ARG A 119 -6.46 4.98 13.79
N THR A 120 -7.67 4.46 13.95
CA THR A 120 -8.28 4.08 15.23
C THR A 120 -8.48 2.57 15.41
N CYS A 121 -8.29 1.75 14.36
CA CYS A 121 -8.27 0.30 14.46
C CYS A 121 -6.87 -0.26 14.76
N PHE A 122 -6.83 -1.43 15.35
CA PHE A 122 -5.59 -2.14 15.67
C PHE A 122 -4.74 -2.36 14.42
N SER A 123 -3.47 -1.99 14.48
CA SER A 123 -2.50 -2.08 13.39
C SER A 123 -2.89 -1.35 12.08
N GLY A 124 -3.94 -0.54 12.07
CA GLY A 124 -4.46 0.10 10.86
C GLY A 124 -5.33 -0.81 9.99
N ILE A 125 -5.69 -1.99 10.49
CA ILE A 125 -6.55 -2.96 9.81
C ILE A 125 -8.00 -2.60 10.09
N ILE A 126 -8.75 -2.15 9.07
CA ILE A 126 -10.15 -1.69 9.22
C ILE A 126 -11.08 -2.79 9.75
N LYS A 127 -10.81 -4.06 9.43
CA LYS A 127 -11.54 -5.21 9.96
C LYS A 127 -11.26 -5.47 11.44
N ALA A 128 -10.13 -5.04 11.95
CA ALA A 128 -9.76 -5.26 13.34
C ALA A 128 -10.61 -4.42 14.30
N GLY A 129 -10.56 -4.76 15.56
CA GLY A 129 -11.23 -4.00 16.61
C GLY A 129 -10.55 -2.63 16.85
N MET A 130 -11.25 -1.79 17.62
CA MET A 130 -10.75 -0.47 18.01
C MET A 130 -9.52 -0.55 18.90
N LEU A 131 -8.64 0.41 18.76
CA LEU A 131 -7.50 0.59 19.66
C LEU A 131 -7.99 0.84 21.10
N GLY A 132 -7.38 0.17 22.06
CA GLY A 132 -7.72 0.32 23.49
C GLY A 132 -8.98 -0.42 23.94
N GLY A 133 -9.76 -1.01 22.99
CA GLY A 133 -11.04 -1.66 23.30
C GLY A 133 -12.09 -0.65 23.80
N LYS A 134 -13.23 -1.14 24.29
CA LYS A 134 -14.31 -0.26 24.75
C LYS A 134 -13.97 0.50 26.03
N SER A 135 -13.14 -0.05 26.93
CA SER A 135 -12.78 0.57 28.20
C SER A 135 -11.74 1.69 28.06
N GLN A 136 -10.94 1.69 26.97
CA GLN A 136 -9.88 2.67 26.73
C GLN A 136 -8.81 2.78 27.85
N GLU A 137 -8.67 1.74 28.69
CA GLU A 137 -7.81 1.79 29.88
C GLU A 137 -6.32 1.76 29.57
N ARG A 138 -5.91 0.95 28.58
CA ARG A 138 -4.49 0.76 28.24
C ARG A 138 -4.00 1.69 27.15
N ARG A 139 -4.86 2.07 26.23
CA ARG A 139 -4.60 2.97 25.10
C ARG A 139 -5.87 3.67 24.72
N THR A 140 -5.78 4.92 24.32
CA THR A 140 -6.88 5.70 23.81
C THR A 140 -6.96 5.63 22.29
N LEU A 141 -8.14 5.81 21.71
CA LEU A 141 -8.38 5.79 20.27
C LEU A 141 -7.53 6.82 19.51
N ASP A 142 -7.33 7.97 20.09
CA ASP A 142 -6.59 9.10 19.52
C ASP A 142 -5.07 8.90 19.51
N CYS A 143 -4.54 7.88 20.24
CA CYS A 143 -3.10 7.66 20.36
C CYS A 143 -2.36 7.51 19.00
N ARG A 144 -3.09 7.24 17.94
CA ARG A 144 -2.59 7.16 16.55
C ARG A 144 -3.26 8.16 15.61
N PHE A 145 -4.14 9.01 16.11
CA PHE A 145 -4.89 10.00 15.33
C PHE A 145 -4.38 11.44 15.60
N ASN A 146 -3.13 11.70 15.32
CA ASN A 146 -2.59 13.05 15.38
C ASN A 146 -3.14 13.88 14.20
N LYS A 147 -4.21 14.67 14.45
CA LYS A 147 -4.91 15.49 13.45
C LYS A 147 -3.95 16.41 12.70
N GLU A 148 -3.17 17.21 13.41
CA GLU A 148 -2.22 18.16 12.82
C GLU A 148 -1.20 17.45 11.89
N GLY A 149 -0.61 16.34 12.37
CA GLY A 149 0.33 15.56 11.57
C GLY A 149 -0.29 14.91 10.34
N ILE A 150 -1.58 14.51 10.40
CA ILE A 150 -2.33 13.95 9.25
C ILE A 150 -2.60 15.07 8.25
N ILE A 151 -3.12 16.21 8.68
CA ILE A 151 -3.44 17.38 7.86
C ILE A 151 -2.18 17.88 7.13
N LYS A 152 -1.06 17.99 7.82
CA LYS A 152 0.22 18.39 7.22
C LYS A 152 0.63 17.47 6.08
N ARG A 153 0.43 16.15 6.23
CA ARG A 153 0.72 15.16 5.16
C ARG A 153 -0.24 15.31 3.98
N ILE A 154 -1.54 15.44 4.24
CA ILE A 154 -2.56 15.66 3.21
C ILE A 154 -2.21 16.90 2.38
N ASN A 155 -1.95 18.04 3.02
CA ASN A 155 -1.56 19.27 2.34
C ASN A 155 -0.29 19.12 1.52
N LYS A 156 0.73 18.41 2.06
CA LYS A 156 1.96 18.14 1.34
C LYS A 156 1.72 17.28 0.10
N ILE A 157 0.91 16.22 0.20
CA ILE A 157 0.55 15.36 -0.93
C ILE A 157 -0.25 16.14 -1.96
N TYR A 158 -1.24 16.91 -1.53
CA TYR A 158 -2.05 17.75 -2.42
C TYR A 158 -1.22 18.73 -3.23
N SER A 159 -0.13 19.29 -2.67
CA SER A 159 0.76 20.16 -3.44
C SER A 159 1.43 19.49 -4.65
N TYR A 160 1.43 18.14 -4.70
CA TYR A 160 1.93 17.31 -5.82
C TYR A 160 0.81 16.67 -6.64
N ARG A 161 -0.47 17.04 -6.47
CA ARG A 161 -1.65 16.39 -7.10
C ARG A 161 -1.53 16.18 -8.60
N ASN A 162 -0.92 17.12 -9.32
CA ASN A 162 -0.76 17.03 -10.77
C ASN A 162 0.22 15.92 -11.21
N GLN A 163 1.02 15.39 -10.29
CA GLN A 163 1.98 14.30 -10.50
C GLN A 163 1.46 12.97 -9.98
N ILE A 164 0.23 12.93 -9.45
CA ILE A 164 -0.41 11.74 -8.88
C ILE A 164 -1.62 11.35 -9.73
N LYS A 165 -1.71 10.09 -10.13
CA LYS A 165 -2.92 9.50 -10.69
C LYS A 165 -3.42 8.38 -9.79
N VAL A 166 -4.72 8.37 -9.54
CA VAL A 166 -5.38 7.38 -8.69
C VAL A 166 -6.42 6.62 -9.52
N TYR A 167 -6.50 5.31 -9.33
CA TYR A 167 -7.45 4.43 -10.01
C TYR A 167 -8.11 3.48 -9.01
N ASN A 168 -9.36 3.05 -9.35
CA ASN A 168 -10.08 2.00 -8.65
C ASN A 168 -10.44 0.90 -9.64
N LEU A 169 -9.48 0.08 -9.99
CA LEU A 169 -9.62 -0.97 -10.99
C LEU A 169 -9.14 -2.31 -10.43
N ASP A 170 -9.73 -3.41 -10.93
CA ASP A 170 -9.10 -4.72 -10.78
C ASP A 170 -7.67 -4.67 -11.34
N ALA A 171 -6.73 -5.32 -10.65
CA ALA A 171 -5.31 -5.26 -11.01
C ALA A 171 -5.03 -5.74 -12.44
N LYS A 172 -5.78 -6.74 -12.94
CA LYS A 172 -5.64 -7.28 -14.28
C LYS A 172 -6.09 -6.27 -15.35
N ILE A 173 -7.17 -5.54 -15.06
CA ILE A 173 -7.67 -4.44 -15.90
C ILE A 173 -6.69 -3.28 -15.87
N PHE A 174 -6.18 -2.93 -14.69
CA PHE A 174 -5.20 -1.87 -14.49
C PHE A 174 -3.89 -2.14 -15.28
N ILE A 175 -3.38 -3.38 -15.23
CA ILE A 175 -2.21 -3.78 -16.04
C ILE A 175 -2.46 -3.52 -17.53
N LYS A 176 -3.60 -3.99 -18.08
CA LYS A 176 -3.93 -3.86 -19.50
C LYS A 176 -4.13 -2.41 -19.93
N ASN A 177 -4.86 -1.63 -19.15
CA ASN A 177 -5.36 -0.33 -19.57
C ASN A 177 -4.45 0.83 -19.21
N VAL A 178 -3.66 0.69 -18.14
CA VAL A 178 -2.82 1.76 -17.60
C VAL A 178 -1.34 1.43 -17.70
N ILE A 179 -0.88 0.31 -17.12
CA ILE A 179 0.54 -0.01 -17.08
C ILE A 179 1.11 -0.21 -18.47
N GLN A 180 0.40 -0.94 -19.35
CA GLN A 180 0.84 -1.18 -20.72
C GLN A 180 1.03 0.10 -21.54
N LYS A 181 0.32 1.16 -21.21
CA LYS A 181 0.39 2.47 -21.88
C LYS A 181 1.41 3.44 -21.25
N THR A 182 1.97 3.08 -20.09
CA THR A 182 2.92 3.95 -19.37
C THR A 182 4.35 3.56 -19.72
N ARG A 183 5.16 4.53 -20.15
CA ARG A 183 6.58 4.34 -20.50
C ARG A 183 7.49 4.79 -19.36
N TYR A 184 8.75 4.33 -19.36
CA TYR A 184 9.76 4.67 -18.35
C TYR A 184 9.25 4.49 -16.93
N SER A 185 8.54 3.36 -16.68
CA SER A 185 7.89 3.09 -15.40
C SER A 185 8.42 1.82 -14.74
N LEU A 186 8.55 1.88 -13.41
CA LEU A 186 8.72 0.72 -12.53
C LEU A 186 7.38 0.41 -11.87
N THR A 187 6.93 -0.82 -11.96
CA THR A 187 5.73 -1.30 -11.26
C THR A 187 6.13 -2.15 -10.06
N PHE A 188 5.66 -1.79 -8.89
CA PHE A 188 5.81 -2.58 -7.68
C PHE A 188 4.48 -3.30 -7.39
N PHE A 189 4.46 -4.61 -7.60
CA PHE A 189 3.36 -5.47 -7.22
C PHE A 189 3.53 -5.93 -5.78
N ASP A 190 2.58 -5.60 -4.92
CA ASP A 190 2.48 -6.06 -3.53
C ASP A 190 1.04 -6.54 -3.27
N PRO A 191 0.61 -7.63 -3.94
CA PRO A 191 -0.75 -8.13 -3.84
C PRO A 191 -1.04 -8.70 -2.45
N PRO A 192 -2.32 -8.95 -2.11
CA PRO A 192 -2.68 -9.65 -0.89
C PRO A 192 -1.86 -10.93 -0.74
N TYR A 193 -1.31 -11.17 0.45
CA TYR A 193 -0.43 -12.32 0.69
C TYR A 193 -1.17 -13.64 0.58
N TYR A 194 -0.46 -14.69 0.17
CA TYR A 194 -1.04 -15.99 -0.07
C TYR A 194 -1.51 -16.66 1.22
N ILE A 195 -0.69 -16.65 2.28
CA ILE A 195 -0.99 -17.28 3.56
C ILE A 195 -1.72 -16.28 4.48
N LYS A 196 -1.19 -15.06 4.61
CA LYS A 196 -1.67 -14.06 5.58
C LYS A 196 -2.79 -13.15 5.04
N GLY A 197 -3.11 -13.26 3.75
CA GLY A 197 -4.06 -12.37 3.10
C GLY A 197 -5.45 -12.33 3.76
N PRO A 198 -6.10 -13.46 4.08
CA PRO A 198 -7.42 -13.50 4.69
C PRO A 198 -7.53 -12.73 6.02
N ASP A 199 -6.45 -12.72 6.81
CA ASP A 199 -6.41 -12.05 8.12
C ASP A 199 -6.15 -10.54 8.02
N LEU A 200 -5.47 -10.10 6.96
CA LEU A 200 -4.98 -8.74 6.84
C LEU A 200 -5.86 -7.84 5.95
N TYR A 201 -6.44 -8.39 4.89
CA TYR A 201 -7.08 -7.61 3.84
C TYR A 201 -8.60 -7.84 3.77
N THR A 202 -9.33 -6.79 3.41
CA THR A 202 -10.78 -6.89 3.14
C THR A 202 -11.01 -7.65 1.83
N ASN A 203 -10.20 -7.38 0.83
CA ASN A 203 -10.21 -8.01 -0.48
C ASN A 203 -9.00 -8.95 -0.58
N PHE A 204 -9.13 -10.18 -0.09
CA PHE A 204 -8.08 -11.19 -0.21
C PHE A 204 -8.23 -12.00 -1.50
N TYR A 205 -7.10 -12.54 -1.97
CA TYR A 205 -7.03 -13.34 -3.17
C TYR A 205 -7.23 -14.83 -2.85
N THR A 206 -7.99 -15.52 -3.71
CA THR A 206 -8.02 -16.98 -3.78
C THR A 206 -6.78 -17.49 -4.53
N HIS A 207 -6.50 -18.79 -4.43
CA HIS A 207 -5.42 -19.39 -5.23
C HIS A 207 -5.57 -19.08 -6.72
N GLN A 208 -6.80 -19.13 -7.25
CA GLN A 208 -7.07 -18.84 -8.66
C GLN A 208 -6.74 -17.39 -9.04
N ASP A 209 -7.00 -16.42 -8.15
CA ASP A 209 -6.66 -15.02 -8.39
C ASP A 209 -5.14 -14.81 -8.49
N HIS A 210 -4.36 -15.51 -7.64
CA HIS A 210 -2.90 -15.51 -7.72
C HIS A 210 -2.39 -16.12 -9.04
N VAL A 211 -2.99 -17.22 -9.48
CA VAL A 211 -2.67 -17.87 -10.78
C VAL A 211 -2.96 -16.91 -11.94
N GLU A 212 -4.10 -16.24 -11.92
CA GLU A 212 -4.49 -15.29 -12.97
C GLU A 212 -3.57 -14.08 -13.02
N LEU A 213 -3.23 -13.51 -11.84
CA LEU A 213 -2.27 -12.42 -11.75
C LEU A 213 -0.91 -12.84 -12.32
N ALA A 214 -0.42 -14.02 -11.93
CA ALA A 214 0.86 -14.54 -12.44
C ALA A 214 0.84 -14.73 -13.97
N LYS A 215 -0.25 -15.25 -14.54
CA LYS A 215 -0.42 -15.37 -16.00
C LYS A 215 -0.33 -14.01 -16.69
N ILE A 216 -1.03 -13.00 -16.17
CA ILE A 216 -1.04 -11.66 -16.76
C ILE A 216 0.33 -11.01 -16.67
N ILE A 217 1.01 -11.10 -15.52
CA ILE A 217 2.37 -10.57 -15.35
C ILE A 217 3.32 -11.23 -16.34
N LYS A 218 3.29 -12.56 -16.47
CA LYS A 218 4.12 -13.30 -17.42
C LYS A 218 3.88 -12.90 -18.89
N CYS A 219 2.64 -12.64 -19.25
CA CYS A 219 2.26 -12.34 -20.64
C CYS A 219 2.48 -10.86 -20.98
N LEU A 220 1.97 -9.95 -20.15
CA LEU A 220 1.91 -8.53 -20.47
C LEU A 220 3.08 -7.72 -19.92
N MET A 221 3.76 -8.20 -18.87
CA MET A 221 4.84 -7.45 -18.24
C MET A 221 6.25 -7.92 -18.65
N LYS A 222 6.36 -8.72 -19.71
CA LYS A 222 7.61 -9.33 -20.17
C LYS A 222 8.72 -8.31 -20.43
N ASP A 223 8.39 -7.19 -21.09
CA ASP A 223 9.33 -6.14 -21.48
C ASP A 223 9.18 -4.87 -20.62
N ARG A 224 8.73 -5.04 -19.38
CA ARG A 224 8.50 -3.96 -18.42
C ARG A 224 9.40 -4.09 -17.20
N TYR A 225 9.70 -2.96 -16.56
CA TYR A 225 10.38 -2.95 -15.27
C TYR A 225 9.35 -3.20 -14.18
N TRP A 226 9.52 -4.26 -13.42
CA TRP A 226 8.67 -4.56 -12.27
C TRP A 226 9.42 -5.37 -11.21
N ILE A 227 8.97 -5.20 -9.97
CA ILE A 227 9.26 -6.06 -8.83
C ILE A 227 7.95 -6.54 -8.23
N LEU A 228 7.99 -7.68 -7.56
CA LEU A 228 6.85 -8.31 -6.93
C LEU A 228 7.25 -8.88 -5.58
N THR A 229 6.50 -8.56 -4.53
CA THR A 229 6.71 -9.14 -3.19
C THR A 229 5.57 -10.06 -2.80
N TYR A 230 5.91 -11.10 -2.02
CA TYR A 230 4.96 -12.08 -1.45
C TYR A 230 5.52 -12.67 -0.16
N ASP A 231 4.62 -13.14 0.70
CA ASP A 231 4.99 -14.07 1.78
C ASP A 231 5.54 -15.38 1.23
N ILE A 232 6.32 -16.09 2.05
CA ILE A 232 6.95 -17.36 1.65
C ILE A 232 5.87 -18.45 1.57
N ALA A 233 5.58 -18.89 0.35
CA ALA A 233 4.67 -20.00 0.05
C ALA A 233 5.16 -20.76 -1.18
N GLU A 234 5.14 -22.10 -1.13
CA GLU A 234 5.56 -22.96 -2.23
C GLU A 234 4.75 -22.70 -3.51
N GLN A 235 3.45 -22.43 -3.36
CA GLN A 235 2.57 -22.11 -4.46
C GLN A 235 3.02 -20.84 -5.21
N ILE A 236 3.48 -19.83 -4.47
CA ILE A 236 3.98 -18.59 -5.05
C ILE A 236 5.33 -18.81 -5.73
N GLU A 237 6.23 -19.55 -5.09
CA GLU A 237 7.53 -19.93 -5.70
C GLU A 237 7.30 -20.64 -7.02
N ASN A 238 6.39 -21.61 -7.08
CA ASN A 238 6.03 -22.34 -8.30
C ASN A 238 5.41 -21.43 -9.38
N LEU A 239 4.56 -20.47 -8.99
CA LEU A 239 3.96 -19.53 -9.93
C LEU A 239 4.99 -18.60 -10.57
N TYR A 240 6.06 -18.25 -9.90
CA TYR A 240 7.05 -17.26 -10.37
C TYR A 240 8.45 -17.85 -10.60
N ASN A 241 8.64 -19.16 -10.61
CA ASN A 241 9.91 -19.89 -10.72
C ASN A 241 10.79 -19.57 -11.94
N ARG A 242 10.25 -18.89 -12.96
CA ARG A 242 10.96 -18.47 -14.18
C ARG A 242 11.63 -17.10 -14.04
N PHE A 243 11.40 -16.41 -12.93
CA PHE A 243 11.97 -15.11 -12.65
C PHE A 243 13.05 -15.22 -11.59
N GLU A 244 14.01 -14.30 -11.65
CA GLU A 244 14.97 -14.16 -10.56
C GLU A 244 14.24 -13.70 -9.32
N TYR A 245 14.60 -14.27 -8.16
CA TYR A 245 14.07 -13.86 -6.88
C TYR A 245 15.09 -13.97 -5.76
N LYS A 246 14.85 -13.24 -4.68
CA LYS A 246 15.57 -13.33 -3.42
C LYS A 246 14.58 -13.51 -2.27
N ARG A 247 15.05 -14.10 -1.17
CA ARG A 247 14.34 -14.12 0.11
C ARG A 247 14.98 -13.09 1.01
N TYR A 248 14.17 -12.26 1.67
CA TYR A 248 14.66 -11.25 2.59
C TYR A 248 13.83 -11.21 3.86
N SER A 249 14.44 -10.77 4.97
CA SER A 249 13.74 -10.64 6.24
C SER A 249 13.24 -9.21 6.47
N LEU A 250 12.05 -9.12 7.05
CA LEU A 250 11.45 -7.88 7.54
C LEU A 250 11.13 -8.02 9.03
N ASN A 251 11.64 -7.10 9.83
CA ASN A 251 11.23 -7.00 11.23
C ASN A 251 9.83 -6.36 11.29
N TYR A 252 8.80 -7.16 11.52
CA TYR A 252 7.46 -6.64 11.73
C TYR A 252 7.33 -6.06 13.14
N SER A 253 7.00 -4.78 13.26
CA SER A 253 6.67 -4.13 14.54
C SER A 253 5.19 -4.36 14.88
N ILE A 254 4.77 -5.62 14.99
CA ILE A 254 3.52 -6.04 15.61
C ILE A 254 3.85 -6.34 17.09
N ALA A 255 2.86 -6.44 17.97
CA ALA A 255 2.98 -6.54 19.42
C ALA A 255 4.05 -7.51 19.96
N THR A 256 4.47 -8.48 19.19
CA THR A 256 5.69 -9.27 19.33
C THR A 256 6.52 -9.11 18.06
N PRO A 257 7.82 -8.72 18.15
CA PRO A 257 8.70 -8.68 17.00
C PRO A 257 8.84 -10.10 16.42
N THR A 258 8.18 -10.38 15.32
CA THR A 258 8.38 -11.59 14.55
C THR A 258 9.14 -11.24 13.29
N GLU A 259 10.24 -11.93 13.08
CA GLU A 259 10.99 -11.88 11.83
C GLU A 259 10.16 -12.59 10.76
N GLY A 260 9.60 -11.84 9.83
CA GLY A 260 8.89 -12.41 8.68
C GLY A 260 9.79 -12.41 7.47
N GLN A 261 9.79 -13.52 6.74
CA GLN A 261 10.48 -13.60 5.45
C GLN A 261 9.50 -13.36 4.31
N GLU A 262 10.01 -12.73 3.26
CA GLU A 262 9.26 -12.48 2.02
C GLU A 262 10.10 -12.84 0.79
N PHE A 263 9.43 -13.19 -0.28
CA PHE A 263 10.01 -13.19 -1.61
C PHE A 263 10.02 -11.78 -2.20
N ILE A 264 11.05 -11.48 -2.98
CA ILE A 264 11.07 -10.41 -3.96
C ILE A 264 11.47 -10.99 -5.32
N PHE A 265 10.57 -10.91 -6.30
CA PHE A 265 10.78 -11.35 -7.69
C PHE A 265 11.06 -10.16 -8.58
N PHE A 266 11.82 -10.39 -9.64
CA PHE A 266 12.29 -9.37 -10.56
C PHE A 266 11.89 -9.64 -12.00
N SER A 267 11.53 -8.59 -12.73
CA SER A 267 11.41 -8.69 -14.19
C SER A 267 12.77 -8.95 -14.82
N LYS A 268 12.78 -9.65 -15.96
CA LYS A 268 14.03 -9.89 -16.72
C LYS A 268 14.72 -8.62 -17.22
N LYS A 269 13.99 -7.50 -17.24
CA LYS A 269 14.47 -6.23 -17.77
C LYS A 269 15.15 -5.37 -16.71
N ILE A 270 14.86 -5.58 -15.44
CA ILE A 270 15.35 -4.70 -14.37
C ILE A 270 16.79 -5.03 -14.00
N GLU A 271 17.59 -4.00 -13.87
CA GLU A 271 18.92 -4.10 -13.26
C GLU A 271 18.77 -3.98 -11.75
N ILE A 272 19.04 -5.05 -11.03
CA ILE A 272 18.75 -5.19 -9.59
C ILE A 272 19.84 -4.61 -8.68
N GLY A 273 21.05 -4.43 -9.19
CA GLY A 273 22.19 -3.94 -8.40
C GLY A 273 22.55 -4.85 -7.23
N GLN A 274 23.16 -4.26 -6.21
CA GLN A 274 23.55 -4.97 -4.98
C GLN A 274 22.43 -4.85 -3.95
N ILE A 275 21.49 -5.77 -3.99
CA ILE A 275 20.29 -5.78 -3.13
C ILE A 275 20.65 -5.92 -1.64
N GLU A 276 21.73 -6.61 -1.31
CA GLU A 276 22.25 -6.85 0.03
C GLU A 276 22.64 -5.57 0.79
N ASP A 277 22.92 -4.48 0.07
CA ASP A 277 23.19 -3.18 0.69
C ASP A 277 21.93 -2.52 1.27
N TYR A 278 20.75 -3.01 0.88
CA TYR A 278 19.46 -2.41 1.21
C TYR A 278 18.53 -3.33 1.99
N LEU A 279 18.59 -4.64 1.74
CA LEU A 279 17.70 -5.63 2.33
C LEU A 279 18.50 -6.75 2.99
N ASN A 280 18.05 -7.19 4.15
CA ASN A 280 18.62 -8.34 4.84
C ASN A 280 18.24 -9.64 4.11
N LEU A 281 19.11 -10.14 3.26
CA LEU A 281 18.87 -11.38 2.54
C LEU A 281 18.92 -12.58 3.47
N CYS A 282 17.99 -13.52 3.25
CA CYS A 282 18.01 -14.82 3.90
C CYS A 282 18.78 -15.81 3.03
N ASN A 283 19.69 -16.57 3.61
CA ASN A 283 20.30 -17.69 2.90
C ASN A 283 19.20 -18.68 2.50
N PRO A 284 19.27 -19.30 1.31
CA PRO A 284 18.40 -20.40 0.98
C PRO A 284 18.61 -21.46 2.07
N THR A 285 17.56 -21.75 2.85
CA THR A 285 17.58 -22.92 3.72
C THR A 285 17.78 -24.14 2.83
N SER A 286 18.94 -24.76 2.99
CA SER A 286 19.29 -26.08 2.42
C SER A 286 18.22 -27.12 2.73
#